data_3dcb97705c155e1be824cee56bf5f018
#
_entry.id   3dcb97705c155e1be824cee56bf5f018
#
_cell.length_a   1.000
_cell.length_b   1.000
_cell.length_c   1.000
_cell.angle_alpha   90.00
_cell.angle_beta   90.00
_cell.angle_gamma   90.00
#
_symmetry.space_group_name_H-M   'P 1'
#
loop_
_entity.id
_entity.type
_entity.pdbx_description
1 polymer ?
#
loop_
_entity_poly.entity_id
_entity_poly.type
_entity_poly.pdbx_seq_one_letter_code
_entity_poly.pdbx_strand_id
1 'polypeptide(L)'
;MTIPEISNAEGVSEAYAGKLLRMLRLGGFVTAARGAGGYSLARLASQIVIGDVMAVLGGRLFEGDFCQKHTGQMEDCVRSVDCSLRVLWRAVQAAVDDVLRRTTLQDLLCNEQQMITWVKGLGEFASHISRQ
;
A
#
# COMPACT_ATOMS: atom_id res chain seq x y z
N MET A 1 8.32 2.98 -19.40
CA MET A 1 9.27 1.86 -19.16
C MET A 1 8.64 0.54 -19.56
N THR A 2 9.42 -0.33 -20.16
CA THR A 2 8.97 -1.68 -20.51
C THR A 2 9.16 -2.64 -19.33
N ILE A 3 8.52 -3.81 -19.39
CA ILE A 3 8.68 -4.84 -18.34
C ILE A 3 10.14 -5.27 -18.18
N PRO A 4 10.91 -5.55 -19.26
CA PRO A 4 12.34 -5.88 -19.12
C PRO A 4 13.16 -4.77 -18.44
N GLU A 5 12.89 -3.51 -18.76
CA GLU A 5 13.57 -2.37 -18.13
C GLU A 5 13.32 -2.32 -16.63
N ILE A 6 12.05 -2.51 -16.21
CA ILE A 6 11.68 -2.53 -14.80
C ILE A 6 12.27 -3.74 -14.09
N SER A 7 12.20 -4.90 -14.71
CA SER A 7 12.78 -6.14 -14.20
C SER A 7 14.28 -5.98 -13.91
N ASN A 8 15.02 -5.39 -14.85
CA ASN A 8 16.46 -5.16 -14.68
C ASN A 8 16.76 -4.12 -13.61
N ALA A 9 15.99 -3.03 -13.58
CA ALA A 9 16.21 -1.94 -12.62
C ALA A 9 15.94 -2.37 -11.17
N GLU A 10 14.90 -3.18 -10.96
CA GLU A 10 14.42 -3.54 -9.62
C GLU A 10 14.88 -4.93 -9.16
N GLY A 11 15.53 -5.69 -10.02
CA GLY A 11 16.00 -7.03 -9.66
C GLY A 11 14.88 -8.04 -9.43
N VAL A 12 13.74 -7.86 -10.08
CA VAL A 12 12.59 -8.78 -10.00
C VAL A 12 12.40 -9.50 -11.33
N SER A 13 11.69 -10.63 -11.31
CA SER A 13 11.41 -11.35 -12.55
C SER A 13 10.45 -10.55 -13.45
N GLU A 14 10.53 -10.76 -14.76
CA GLU A 14 9.59 -10.12 -15.68
C GLU A 14 8.16 -10.56 -15.43
N ALA A 15 7.93 -11.82 -15.06
CA ALA A 15 6.61 -12.34 -14.73
C ALA A 15 6.00 -11.63 -13.52
N TYR A 16 6.81 -11.41 -12.48
CA TYR A 16 6.36 -10.70 -11.28
C TYR A 16 6.08 -9.23 -11.58
N ALA A 17 6.98 -8.55 -12.28
CA ALA A 17 6.80 -7.17 -12.71
C ALA A 17 5.54 -7.02 -13.56
N GLY A 18 5.30 -7.94 -14.49
CA GLY A 18 4.11 -7.95 -15.34
C GLY A 18 2.82 -8.11 -14.53
N LYS A 19 2.84 -8.97 -13.52
CA LYS A 19 1.69 -9.16 -12.62
C LYS A 19 1.36 -7.87 -11.87
N LEU A 20 2.35 -7.23 -11.27
CA LEU A 20 2.15 -5.99 -10.52
C LEU A 20 1.66 -4.86 -11.42
N LEU A 21 2.25 -4.73 -12.61
CA LEU A 21 1.85 -3.69 -13.56
C LEU A 21 0.42 -3.88 -14.06
N ARG A 22 0.00 -5.12 -14.24
CA ARG A 22 -1.39 -5.42 -14.61
C ARG A 22 -2.36 -4.97 -13.51
N MET A 23 -2.03 -5.26 -12.25
CA MET A 23 -2.84 -4.83 -11.12
C MET A 23 -2.92 -3.30 -11.03
N LEU A 24 -1.79 -2.62 -11.21
CA LEU A 24 -1.73 -1.16 -11.20
C LEU A 24 -2.52 -0.56 -12.37
N ARG A 25 -2.47 -1.18 -13.55
CA ARG A 25 -3.24 -0.73 -14.70
C ARG A 25 -4.74 -0.86 -14.46
N LEU A 26 -5.18 -2.00 -13.90
CA LEU A 26 -6.59 -2.22 -13.57
C LEU A 26 -7.07 -1.25 -12.50
N GLY A 27 -6.19 -0.83 -11.60
CA GLY A 27 -6.48 0.18 -10.58
C GLY A 27 -6.44 1.63 -11.10
N GLY A 28 -6.04 1.84 -12.35
CA GLY A 28 -6.02 3.17 -12.96
C GLY A 28 -4.79 4.01 -12.63
N PHE A 29 -3.70 3.40 -12.16
CA PHE A 29 -2.47 4.12 -11.77
C PHE A 29 -1.46 4.22 -12.92
N VAL A 30 -1.46 3.25 -13.81
CA VAL A 30 -0.57 3.22 -14.98
C VAL A 30 -1.36 2.93 -16.25
N THR A 31 -0.79 3.34 -17.38
CA THR A 31 -1.31 3.02 -18.70
C THR A 31 -0.27 2.24 -19.47
N ALA A 32 -0.72 1.33 -20.34
CA ALA A 32 0.15 0.57 -21.22
C ALA A 32 0.09 1.17 -22.61
N ALA A 33 1.25 1.53 -23.17
CA ALA A 33 1.35 1.96 -24.54
C ALA A 33 1.36 0.76 -25.48
N ARG A 34 0.77 0.89 -26.66
CA ARG A 34 0.83 -0.15 -27.68
C ARG A 34 2.22 -0.23 -28.28
N GLY A 35 2.68 -1.43 -28.59
CA GLY A 35 4.00 -1.68 -29.15
C GLY A 35 5.10 -1.61 -28.10
N ALA A 36 6.25 -1.01 -28.45
CA ALA A 36 7.44 -0.95 -27.61
C ALA A 36 7.41 0.14 -26.55
N GLY A 37 6.31 0.90 -26.41
CA GLY A 37 6.23 2.07 -25.50
C GLY A 37 6.20 1.74 -24.01
N GLY A 38 5.82 0.52 -23.61
CA GLY A 38 5.82 0.09 -22.22
C GLY A 38 4.73 0.75 -21.37
N TYR A 39 5.06 1.04 -20.12
CA TYR A 39 4.13 1.58 -19.13
C TYR A 39 4.51 3.01 -18.74
N SER A 40 3.49 3.81 -18.44
CA SER A 40 3.67 5.16 -17.91
C SER A 40 2.58 5.46 -16.88
N LEU A 41 2.79 6.51 -16.08
CA LEU A 41 1.81 6.90 -15.08
C LEU A 41 0.54 7.45 -15.77
N ALA A 42 -0.63 7.02 -15.28
CA ALA A 42 -1.92 7.49 -15.77
C ALA A 42 -2.30 8.85 -15.17
N ARG A 43 -1.69 9.20 -14.04
CA ARG A 43 -1.95 10.44 -13.29
C ARG A 43 -0.63 11.04 -12.86
N LEU A 44 -0.68 12.30 -12.44
CA LEU A 44 0.49 12.94 -11.82
C LEU A 44 0.87 12.22 -10.53
N ALA A 45 2.16 12.10 -10.26
CA ALA A 45 2.65 11.44 -9.03
C ALA A 45 2.06 12.07 -7.76
N SER A 46 1.81 13.38 -7.76
CA SER A 46 1.17 14.07 -6.65
C SER A 46 -0.31 13.72 -6.46
N GLN A 47 -0.94 13.09 -7.44
CA GLN A 47 -2.34 12.66 -7.39
C GLN A 47 -2.49 11.17 -7.09
N ILE A 48 -1.40 10.44 -6.98
CA ILE A 48 -1.41 9.01 -6.66
C ILE A 48 -1.13 8.85 -5.17
N VAL A 49 -2.17 8.45 -4.42
CA VAL A 49 -2.07 8.21 -2.98
C VAL A 49 -1.57 6.79 -2.76
N ILE A 50 -0.54 6.64 -1.93
CA ILE A 50 0.09 5.34 -1.69
C ILE A 50 -0.87 4.35 -1.04
N GLY A 51 -1.78 4.82 -0.19
CA GLY A 51 -2.81 3.95 0.39
C GLY A 51 -3.67 3.26 -0.67
N ASP A 52 -4.04 3.98 -1.72
CA ASP A 52 -4.83 3.42 -2.82
C ASP A 52 -4.02 2.38 -3.62
N VAL A 53 -2.73 2.65 -3.85
CA VAL A 53 -1.83 1.71 -4.53
C VAL A 53 -1.70 0.42 -3.72
N MET A 54 -1.47 0.54 -2.42
CA MET A 54 -1.33 -0.62 -1.54
C MET A 54 -2.61 -1.46 -1.49
N ALA A 55 -3.77 -0.81 -1.47
CA ALA A 55 -5.05 -1.51 -1.50
C ALA A 55 -5.21 -2.36 -2.77
N VAL A 56 -4.81 -1.81 -3.92
CA VAL A 56 -4.86 -2.52 -5.22
C VAL A 56 -3.88 -3.69 -5.24
N LEU A 57 -2.70 -3.53 -4.65
CA LEU A 57 -1.68 -4.58 -4.60
C LEU A 57 -1.90 -5.60 -3.49
N GLY A 58 -2.96 -5.46 -2.69
CA GLY A 58 -3.28 -6.39 -1.62
C GLY A 58 -2.45 -6.23 -0.36
N GLY A 59 -1.88 -5.03 -0.12
CA GLY A 59 -0.98 -4.75 1.00
C GLY A 59 -1.64 -4.40 2.33
N ARG A 60 -2.89 -4.77 2.54
CA ARG A 60 -3.57 -4.50 3.82
C ARG A 60 -3.17 -5.52 4.87
N LEU A 61 -2.84 -5.03 6.08
CA LEU A 61 -2.49 -5.89 7.21
C LEU A 61 -3.70 -6.62 7.79
N PHE A 62 -4.86 -5.98 7.78
CA PHE A 62 -6.09 -6.56 8.31
C PHE A 62 -7.22 -6.34 7.32
N GLU A 63 -7.79 -7.44 6.87
CA GLU A 63 -9.03 -7.46 6.11
C GLU A 63 -10.17 -7.83 7.05
N GLY A 64 -11.39 -7.40 6.73
CA GLY A 64 -12.54 -7.66 7.58
C GLY A 64 -12.81 -9.13 7.88
N ASP A 65 -12.28 -10.03 7.06
CA ASP A 65 -12.43 -11.47 7.18
C ASP A 65 -11.21 -12.16 7.82
N PHE A 66 -10.31 -11.39 8.48
CA PHE A 66 -9.10 -11.92 9.10
C PHE A 66 -9.41 -13.12 10.02
N CYS A 67 -10.42 -13.00 10.88
CA CYS A 67 -10.79 -14.06 11.80
C CYS A 67 -11.31 -15.30 11.06
N GLN A 68 -11.98 -15.13 9.95
CA GLN A 68 -12.48 -16.23 9.12
C GLN A 68 -11.34 -16.97 8.42
N LYS A 69 -10.33 -16.24 7.95
CA LYS A 69 -9.17 -16.82 7.27
C LYS A 69 -8.22 -17.56 8.21
N HIS A 70 -8.23 -17.23 9.49
CA HIS A 70 -7.23 -17.70 10.47
C HIS A 70 -7.88 -18.41 11.66
N THR A 71 -8.99 -19.10 11.44
CA THR A 71 -9.74 -19.81 12.50
C THR A 71 -9.15 -21.17 12.88
N GLY A 72 -8.15 -21.66 12.17
CA GLY A 72 -7.60 -22.99 12.42
C GLY A 72 -8.58 -24.09 12.03
N GLN A 73 -8.91 -24.98 12.99
CA GLN A 73 -9.79 -26.14 12.74
C GLN A 73 -11.28 -25.81 12.83
N MET A 74 -11.65 -24.62 13.29
CA MET A 74 -13.05 -24.21 13.43
C MET A 74 -13.44 -23.25 12.30
N GLU A 75 -14.67 -23.37 11.80
CA GLU A 75 -15.16 -22.48 10.73
C GLU A 75 -15.24 -21.02 11.18
N ASP A 76 -15.59 -20.80 12.44
CA ASP A 76 -15.67 -19.47 13.02
C ASP A 76 -14.69 -19.33 14.18
N CYS A 77 -14.15 -18.11 14.35
CA CYS A 77 -13.32 -17.80 15.50
C CYS A 77 -14.15 -17.92 16.79
N VAL A 78 -13.62 -18.64 17.80
CA VAL A 78 -14.29 -18.82 19.08
C VAL A 78 -14.65 -17.50 19.73
N ARG A 79 -13.89 -16.45 19.47
CA ARG A 79 -14.09 -15.10 20.04
C ARG A 79 -14.62 -14.10 19.01
N SER A 80 -15.42 -14.55 18.06
CA SER A 80 -15.94 -13.70 16.98
C SER A 80 -16.76 -12.50 17.49
N VAL A 81 -17.41 -12.63 18.65
CA VAL A 81 -18.23 -11.57 19.25
C VAL A 81 -17.40 -10.61 20.10
N ASP A 82 -16.41 -11.14 20.83
CA ASP A 82 -15.58 -10.33 21.73
C ASP A 82 -14.14 -10.76 21.56
N CYS A 83 -13.40 -10.05 20.70
CA CYS A 83 -12.00 -10.38 20.40
C CYS A 83 -11.15 -9.11 20.54
N SER A 84 -10.35 -9.04 21.60
CA SER A 84 -9.41 -7.92 21.82
C SER A 84 -8.36 -7.83 20.71
N LEU A 85 -7.94 -8.95 20.15
CA LEU A 85 -6.99 -8.98 19.04
C LEU A 85 -7.57 -8.33 17.78
N ARG A 86 -8.87 -8.54 17.53
CA ARG A 86 -9.55 -7.89 16.40
C ARG A 86 -9.54 -6.37 16.56
N VAL A 87 -9.83 -5.87 17.75
CA VAL A 87 -9.80 -4.43 18.06
C VAL A 87 -8.40 -3.88 17.84
N LEU A 88 -7.37 -4.58 18.32
CA LEU A 88 -5.97 -4.19 18.13
C LEU A 88 -5.61 -4.12 16.65
N TRP A 89 -5.93 -5.15 15.88
CA TRP A 89 -5.60 -5.19 14.45
C TRP A 89 -6.33 -4.12 13.65
N ARG A 90 -7.57 -3.80 14.02
CA ARG A 90 -8.29 -2.68 13.41
C ARG A 90 -7.61 -1.35 13.69
N ALA A 91 -7.12 -1.15 14.91
CA ALA A 91 -6.39 0.05 15.28
C ALA A 91 -5.07 0.16 14.52
N VAL A 92 -4.33 -0.93 14.38
CA VAL A 92 -3.09 -0.98 13.60
C VAL A 92 -3.37 -0.65 12.13
N GLN A 93 -4.40 -1.25 11.54
CA GLN A 93 -4.77 -1.00 10.16
C GLN A 93 -5.19 0.47 9.96
N ALA A 94 -5.95 1.03 10.90
CA ALA A 94 -6.35 2.43 10.83
C ALA A 94 -5.14 3.38 10.88
N ALA A 95 -4.14 3.07 11.71
CA ALA A 95 -2.91 3.86 11.80
C ALA A 95 -2.10 3.77 10.50
N VAL A 96 -1.98 2.58 9.93
CA VAL A 96 -1.30 2.36 8.64
C VAL A 96 -2.03 3.10 7.53
N ASP A 97 -3.35 2.97 7.45
CA ASP A 97 -4.18 3.64 6.44
C ASP A 97 -4.04 5.16 6.53
N ASP A 98 -3.99 5.71 7.74
CA ASP A 98 -3.85 7.14 7.95
C ASP A 98 -2.53 7.67 7.39
N VAL A 99 -1.42 7.00 7.69
CA VAL A 99 -0.10 7.37 7.17
C VAL A 99 -0.08 7.26 5.64
N LEU A 100 -0.58 6.15 5.08
CA LEU A 100 -0.55 5.90 3.65
C LEU A 100 -1.47 6.83 2.87
N ARG A 101 -2.59 7.27 3.46
CA ARG A 101 -3.48 8.26 2.81
C ARG A 101 -2.86 9.64 2.72
N ARG A 102 -1.92 9.97 3.60
CA ARG A 102 -1.20 11.24 3.58
C ARG A 102 0.02 11.23 2.67
N THR A 103 0.40 10.05 2.18
CA THR A 103 1.59 9.87 1.35
C THR A 103 1.19 9.73 -0.10
N THR A 104 1.80 10.52 -0.98
CA THR A 104 1.64 10.40 -2.42
C THR A 104 2.88 9.78 -3.04
N LEU A 105 2.77 9.35 -4.30
CA LEU A 105 3.92 8.86 -5.05
C LEU A 105 4.99 9.96 -5.19
N GLN A 106 4.57 11.24 -5.30
CA GLN A 106 5.49 12.36 -5.34
C GLN A 106 6.36 12.45 -4.09
N ASP A 107 5.78 12.16 -2.91
CA ASP A 107 6.52 12.18 -1.64
C ASP A 107 7.60 11.12 -1.61
N LEU A 108 7.40 9.98 -2.27
CA LEU A 108 8.38 8.90 -2.36
C LEU A 108 9.52 9.20 -3.34
N LEU A 109 9.35 10.19 -4.23
CA LEU A 109 10.38 10.60 -5.17
C LEU A 109 11.40 11.54 -4.53
N CYS A 110 11.75 11.29 -3.28
CA CYS A 110 12.73 12.06 -2.53
C CYS A 110 13.86 11.14 -2.05
N ASN A 111 14.95 11.73 -1.55
CA ASN A 111 16.01 10.93 -0.97
C ASN A 111 15.66 10.51 0.47
N GLU A 112 16.46 9.61 1.03
CA GLU A 112 16.24 9.05 2.36
C GLU A 112 16.18 10.15 3.44
N GLN A 113 17.06 11.13 3.36
CA GLN A 113 17.11 12.23 4.35
C GLN A 113 15.83 13.05 4.34
N GLN A 114 15.30 13.35 3.16
CA GLN A 114 14.02 14.07 3.02
C GLN A 114 12.86 13.23 3.55
N MET A 115 12.88 11.93 3.34
CA MET A 115 11.86 11.03 3.86
C MET A 115 11.90 10.96 5.39
N ILE A 116 13.08 10.92 5.99
CA ILE A 116 13.23 10.96 7.45
C ILE A 116 12.57 12.21 8.03
N THR A 117 12.81 13.36 7.41
CA THR A 117 12.22 14.65 7.83
C THR A 117 10.69 14.61 7.72
N TRP A 118 10.17 14.06 6.64
CA TRP A 118 8.73 13.95 6.41
C TRP A 118 8.07 13.06 7.47
N VAL A 119 8.67 11.89 7.76
CA VAL A 119 8.16 10.94 8.76
C VAL A 119 8.18 11.55 10.16
N LYS A 120 9.23 12.30 10.51
CA LYS A 120 9.30 13.01 11.80
C LYS A 120 8.15 14.01 11.95
N GLY A 121 7.80 14.73 10.89
CA GLY A 121 6.65 15.63 10.89
C GLY A 121 5.34 14.92 11.18
N LEU A 122 5.14 13.72 10.64
CA LEU A 122 3.98 12.88 10.94
C LEU A 122 3.95 12.46 12.41
N GLY A 123 5.11 12.07 12.96
CA GLY A 123 5.22 11.65 14.35
C GLY A 123 4.89 12.78 15.32
N GLU A 124 5.35 13.99 15.05
CA GLU A 124 5.03 15.17 15.83
C GLU A 124 3.53 15.46 15.83
N PHE A 125 2.90 15.35 14.67
CA PHE A 125 1.46 15.54 14.52
C PHE A 125 0.66 14.49 15.31
N ALA A 126 1.04 13.24 15.22
CA ALA A 126 0.42 12.15 15.95
C ALA A 126 0.57 12.32 17.47
N SER A 127 1.76 12.73 17.94
CA SER A 127 2.01 13.02 19.35
C SER A 127 1.14 14.15 19.87
N HIS A 128 0.95 15.18 19.06
CA HIS A 128 0.09 16.32 19.41
C HIS A 128 -1.37 15.90 19.56
N ILE A 129 -1.87 15.06 18.68
CA ILE A 129 -3.24 14.54 18.74
C ILE A 129 -3.44 13.66 19.98
N SER A 130 -2.48 12.79 20.29
CA SER A 130 -2.64 11.87 21.43
C SER A 130 -2.55 12.55 22.79
N ARG A 131 -2.10 13.80 22.88
CA ARG A 131 -2.08 14.59 24.10
C ARG A 131 -3.39 15.35 24.36
N GLN A 132 -4.28 15.35 23.38
CA GLN A 132 -5.60 15.95 23.52
C GLN A 132 -6.62 14.91 23.96
#